data_ecbf198fdb51c54aef87116980f42e0d
#
_entry.id   ecbf198fdb51c54aef87116980f42e0d
#
_cell.length_a   1.000
_cell.length_b   1.000
_cell.length_c   1.000
_cell.angle_alpha   90.00
_cell.angle_beta   90.00
_cell.angle_gamma   90.00
#
_symmetry.space_group_name_H-M   'P 1'
#
loop_
_entity.id
_entity.type
_entity.pdbx_description
1 polymer ?
#
loop_
_entity_poly.entity_id
_entity_poly.type
_entity_poly.pdbx_seq_one_letter_code
_entity_poly.pdbx_strand_id
1 'polypeptide(L)'
;NSIMSYIKNVVIRNLTIRGIDGDIAVLGDNITSIISIDYYESIFEPTITFEILFVSVDNALTELKLRGTEKVDIEIDHQSGPLSFENLVITSFVQNESESTANTFLIRLEPIGAINTTKFRTGLRYDPSVPLSTHVTNILKSNIKATDDEIDVEETANSDGFYGNNWPAFKSIYFCARRSLSKSGDE
;
A
#
# COMPACT_ATOMS: atom_id res chain seq x y z
N ASN A 1 11.51 -1.30 -19.77
CA ASN A 1 12.18 -0.05 -19.35
C ASN A 1 11.36 0.53 -18.18
N SER A 2 11.76 0.22 -16.97
CA SER A 2 11.23 0.81 -15.76
C SER A 2 11.73 2.26 -15.71
N ILE A 3 10.82 3.22 -15.76
CA ILE A 3 11.12 4.62 -15.54
C ILE A 3 11.23 4.77 -14.02
N MET A 4 12.44 4.62 -13.48
CA MET A 4 12.76 5.08 -12.13
C MET A 4 12.83 6.61 -12.17
N SER A 5 11.84 7.27 -11.65
CA SER A 5 11.88 8.69 -11.36
C SER A 5 12.65 8.89 -10.05
N TYR A 6 13.92 9.28 -10.13
CA TYR A 6 14.68 9.73 -8.96
C TYR A 6 14.16 11.10 -8.53
N ILE A 7 13.49 11.16 -7.39
CA ILE A 7 13.09 12.41 -6.77
C ILE A 7 14.26 12.94 -5.94
N LYS A 8 14.94 13.96 -6.43
CA LYS A 8 15.88 14.77 -5.66
C LYS A 8 15.11 15.72 -4.75
N ASN A 9 15.39 15.68 -3.45
CA ASN A 9 14.83 16.54 -2.38
C ASN A 9 13.41 16.19 -1.93
N VAL A 10 13.25 15.01 -1.36
CA VAL A 10 12.10 14.68 -0.52
C VAL A 10 12.48 15.03 0.93
N VAL A 11 11.67 15.85 1.58
CA VAL A 11 11.79 16.13 3.02
C VAL A 11 10.69 15.36 3.73
N ILE A 12 11.09 14.48 4.64
CA ILE A 12 10.14 13.78 5.51
C ILE A 12 9.73 14.76 6.60
N ARG A 13 8.43 15.02 6.70
CA ARG A 13 7.87 15.84 7.78
C ARG A 13 7.53 15.02 9.00
N ASN A 14 6.99 13.84 8.77
CA ASN A 14 6.54 12.96 9.83
C ASN A 14 6.65 11.50 9.40
N LEU A 15 7.12 10.65 10.30
CA LEU A 15 7.06 9.21 10.17
C LEU A 15 6.73 8.64 11.55
N THR A 16 5.52 8.12 11.69
CA THR A 16 5.00 7.64 12.97
C THR A 16 4.64 6.16 12.85
N ILE A 17 5.18 5.33 13.74
CA ILE A 17 4.82 3.92 13.86
C ILE A 17 3.93 3.75 15.09
N ARG A 18 2.76 3.18 14.90
CA ARG A 18 1.80 2.88 15.98
C ARG A 18 1.76 1.39 16.25
N GLY A 19 2.19 0.99 17.44
CA GLY A 19 2.09 -0.38 17.92
C GLY A 19 0.66 -0.81 18.25
N ILE A 20 0.46 -2.13 18.38
CA ILE A 20 -0.84 -2.71 18.73
C ILE A 20 -1.34 -2.24 20.09
N ASP A 21 -0.43 -2.05 21.03
CA ASP A 21 -0.74 -1.66 22.42
C ASP A 21 -0.91 -0.14 22.56
N GLY A 22 -0.91 0.62 21.45
CA GLY A 22 -1.03 2.07 21.42
C GLY A 22 0.29 2.81 21.58
N ASP A 23 1.41 2.11 21.70
CA ASP A 23 2.72 2.73 21.75
C ASP A 23 3.06 3.39 20.40
N ILE A 24 3.70 4.54 20.47
CA ILE A 24 4.05 5.35 19.29
C ILE A 24 5.56 5.53 19.27
N ALA A 25 6.18 5.23 18.13
CA ALA A 25 7.53 5.66 17.81
C ALA A 25 7.50 6.66 16.67
N VAL A 26 8.12 7.82 16.87
CA VAL A 26 8.31 8.83 15.83
C VAL A 26 9.74 8.72 15.34
N LEU A 27 9.90 8.48 14.03
CA LEU A 27 11.20 8.43 13.40
C LEU A 27 11.55 9.82 12.85
N GLY A 28 12.79 10.24 13.05
CA GLY A 28 13.27 11.54 12.58
C GLY A 28 13.66 12.53 13.69
N ASP A 29 13.39 12.21 14.95
CA ASP A 29 13.93 12.92 16.10
C ASP A 29 15.41 12.54 16.34
N ASN A 30 16.08 13.23 17.27
CA ASN A 30 17.52 13.11 17.53
C ASN A 30 18.03 11.67 17.85
N ILE A 31 17.13 10.72 18.04
CA ILE A 31 17.39 9.34 18.45
C ILE A 31 17.43 8.38 17.26
N THR A 32 16.72 8.74 16.18
CA THR A 32 16.58 7.88 14.99
C THR A 32 16.92 8.67 13.75
N SER A 33 17.87 8.17 12.95
CA SER A 33 18.25 8.79 11.68
C SER A 33 17.73 7.97 10.51
N ILE A 34 16.92 8.58 9.66
CA ILE A 34 16.49 7.99 8.40
C ILE A 34 17.64 8.12 7.40
N ILE A 35 18.07 6.98 6.84
CA ILE A 35 19.15 6.93 5.83
C ILE A 35 18.55 7.09 4.44
N SER A 36 17.48 6.35 4.14
CA SER A 36 16.77 6.45 2.86
C SER A 36 15.28 6.12 3.01
N ILE A 37 14.48 6.74 2.15
CA ILE A 37 13.11 6.30 1.85
C ILE A 37 13.02 6.12 0.36
N ASP A 38 12.63 4.92 -0.04
CA ASP A 38 12.35 4.56 -1.42
C ASP A 38 10.86 4.34 -1.58
N TYR A 39 10.25 5.08 -2.52
CA TYR A 39 8.84 4.98 -2.88
C TYR A 39 8.70 4.36 -4.26
N TYR A 40 7.91 3.31 -4.33
CA TYR A 40 7.66 2.58 -5.57
C TYR A 40 6.18 2.68 -5.93
N GLU A 41 5.93 3.25 -7.08
CA GLU A 41 4.62 3.32 -7.71
C GLU A 41 4.73 2.94 -9.17
N SER A 42 3.79 2.16 -9.66
CA SER A 42 3.74 1.75 -11.06
C SER A 42 2.29 1.55 -11.48
N ILE A 43 1.94 2.01 -12.69
CA ILE A 43 0.63 1.75 -13.29
C ILE A 43 0.38 0.25 -13.58
N PHE A 44 1.43 -0.56 -13.52
CA PHE A 44 1.34 -2.01 -13.74
C PHE A 44 1.23 -2.80 -12.43
N GLU A 45 1.49 -2.15 -11.29
CA GLU A 45 1.39 -2.76 -9.96
C GLU A 45 0.16 -2.21 -9.24
N PRO A 46 -0.61 -3.09 -8.59
CA PRO A 46 -1.88 -2.68 -7.99
C PRO A 46 -1.72 -1.90 -6.67
N THR A 47 -0.51 -1.79 -6.15
CA THR A 47 -0.23 -1.16 -4.86
C THR A 47 1.09 -0.40 -4.88
N ILE A 48 1.16 0.63 -4.05
CA ILE A 48 2.40 1.32 -3.74
C ILE A 48 3.20 0.55 -2.68
N THR A 49 4.51 0.75 -2.68
CA THR A 49 5.41 0.20 -1.67
C THR A 49 6.39 1.26 -1.20
N PHE A 50 6.67 1.30 0.10
CA PHE A 50 7.77 2.06 0.68
C PHE A 50 8.81 1.10 1.23
N GLU A 51 10.09 1.43 1.06
CA GLU A 51 11.20 0.84 1.78
C GLU A 51 11.93 1.94 2.53
N ILE A 52 12.09 1.77 3.85
CA ILE A 52 12.69 2.78 4.72
C ILE A 52 13.86 2.13 5.44
N LEU A 53 15.05 2.70 5.21
CA LEU A 53 16.26 2.33 5.91
C LEU A 53 16.57 3.41 6.95
N PHE A 54 16.73 3.01 8.19
CA PHE A 54 17.04 3.93 9.28
C PHE A 54 17.97 3.30 10.32
N VAL A 55 18.64 4.14 11.09
CA VAL A 55 19.48 3.76 12.23
C VAL A 55 18.84 4.28 13.50
N SER A 56 18.74 3.41 14.49
CA SER A 56 18.31 3.79 15.84
C SER A 56 19.42 3.46 16.85
N VAL A 57 19.74 4.42 17.68
CA VAL A 57 20.65 4.27 18.84
C VAL A 57 19.88 3.90 20.11
N ASP A 58 18.54 3.96 20.05
CA ASP A 58 17.66 3.66 21.15
C ASP A 58 16.90 2.34 20.90
N ASN A 59 16.45 1.70 21.97
CA ASN A 59 15.66 0.48 21.92
C ASN A 59 14.18 0.72 21.61
N ALA A 60 13.78 1.95 21.25
CA ALA A 60 12.38 2.33 21.04
C ALA A 60 11.61 1.37 20.12
N LEU A 61 12.24 0.92 19.02
CA LEU A 61 11.60 -0.04 18.11
C LEU A 61 11.58 -1.47 18.65
N THR A 62 12.57 -1.85 19.44
CA THR A 62 12.58 -3.15 20.13
C THR A 62 11.51 -3.18 21.21
N GLU A 63 11.26 -2.04 21.87
CA GLU A 63 10.20 -1.88 22.87
C GLU A 63 8.80 -1.94 22.26
N LEU A 64 8.62 -1.44 21.03
CA LEU A 64 7.37 -1.56 20.28
C LEU A 64 6.93 -3.00 19.97
N LYS A 65 7.84 -3.98 20.14
CA LYS A 65 7.56 -5.41 19.89
C LYS A 65 6.84 -5.63 18.55
N LEU A 66 7.43 -5.12 17.48
CA LEU A 66 6.85 -5.19 16.14
C LEU A 66 6.41 -6.61 15.79
N ARG A 67 5.14 -6.77 15.42
CA ARG A 67 4.50 -8.06 15.12
C ARG A 67 4.01 -8.15 13.66
N GLY A 68 4.22 -7.09 12.85
CA GLY A 68 3.79 -7.03 11.45
C GLY A 68 2.32 -6.62 11.27
N THR A 69 1.75 -5.91 12.24
CA THR A 69 0.38 -5.36 12.18
C THR A 69 0.33 -3.89 12.57
N GLU A 70 1.49 -3.31 12.82
CA GLU A 70 1.67 -1.92 13.16
C GLU A 70 1.27 -1.05 11.98
N LYS A 71 0.69 0.10 12.30
CA LYS A 71 0.31 1.10 11.33
C LYS A 71 1.36 2.20 11.28
N VAL A 72 1.67 2.63 10.08
CA VAL A 72 2.66 3.67 9.83
C VAL A 72 2.02 4.79 9.04
N ASP A 73 2.21 6.01 9.52
CA ASP A 73 1.83 7.22 8.80
C ASP A 73 3.09 7.94 8.34
N ILE A 74 3.09 8.40 7.09
CA ILE A 74 4.20 9.10 6.45
C ILE A 74 3.69 10.39 5.86
N GLU A 75 4.37 11.50 6.18
CA GLU A 75 4.18 12.78 5.51
C GLU A 75 5.49 13.19 4.83
N ILE A 76 5.40 13.47 3.54
CA ILE A 76 6.54 13.80 2.69
C ILE A 76 6.26 15.12 1.98
N ASP A 77 7.23 16.04 2.00
CA ASP A 77 7.22 17.21 1.11
C ASP A 77 7.80 16.83 -0.25
N HIS A 78 6.97 16.96 -1.26
CA HIS A 78 7.35 16.77 -2.65
C HIS A 78 7.23 18.11 -3.41
N GLN A 79 7.93 18.24 -4.55
CA GLN A 79 7.89 19.45 -5.38
C GLN A 79 6.48 19.82 -5.88
N SER A 80 5.60 18.84 -6.01
CA SER A 80 4.18 19.04 -6.41
C SER A 80 3.24 19.28 -5.22
N GLY A 81 3.76 19.32 -4.00
CA GLY A 81 3.00 19.51 -2.77
C GLY A 81 3.22 18.40 -1.73
N PRO A 82 2.68 18.57 -0.54
CA PRO A 82 2.79 17.56 0.51
C PRO A 82 1.99 16.31 0.13
N LEU A 83 2.58 15.15 0.37
CA LEU A 83 1.95 13.85 0.25
C LEU A 83 1.81 13.24 1.65
N SER A 84 0.61 12.77 1.97
CA SER A 84 0.32 12.07 3.22
C SER A 84 -0.18 10.67 2.93
N PHE A 85 0.41 9.69 3.62
CA PHE A 85 0.03 8.29 3.53
C PHE A 85 -0.26 7.81 4.94
N GLU A 86 -1.49 7.38 5.17
CA GLU A 86 -1.95 6.95 6.49
C GLU A 86 -2.24 5.46 6.52
N ASN A 87 -2.07 4.87 7.71
CA ASN A 87 -2.41 3.46 7.95
C ASN A 87 -1.70 2.45 7.04
N LEU A 88 -0.50 2.76 6.55
CA LEU A 88 0.37 1.76 5.93
C LEU A 88 0.69 0.65 6.94
N VAL A 89 0.93 -0.55 6.45
CA VAL A 89 1.21 -1.71 7.29
C VAL A 89 2.63 -2.18 7.03
N ILE A 90 3.37 -2.53 8.09
CA ILE A 90 4.69 -3.14 7.98
C ILE A 90 4.53 -4.56 7.44
N THR A 91 5.02 -4.82 6.23
CA THR A 91 4.98 -6.14 5.60
C THR A 91 6.28 -6.90 5.70
N SER A 92 7.38 -6.19 5.94
CA SER A 92 8.69 -6.78 6.21
C SER A 92 9.48 -5.92 7.19
N PHE A 93 10.20 -6.57 8.08
CA PHE A 93 11.08 -5.94 9.04
C PHE A 93 12.38 -6.74 9.12
N VAL A 94 13.50 -6.07 8.86
CA VAL A 94 14.83 -6.66 8.97
C VAL A 94 15.65 -5.79 9.90
N GLN A 95 16.19 -6.38 10.95
CA GLN A 95 17.14 -5.75 11.85
C GLN A 95 18.53 -6.33 11.57
N ASN A 96 19.49 -5.46 11.32
CA ASN A 96 20.89 -5.82 11.27
C ASN A 96 21.55 -5.31 12.56
N GLU A 97 21.91 -6.25 13.42
CA GLU A 97 22.68 -5.97 14.62
C GLU A 97 24.11 -5.61 14.20
N SER A 98 24.58 -4.43 14.61
CA SER A 98 25.98 -4.04 14.48
C SER A 98 26.68 -4.31 15.82
N GLU A 99 27.97 -4.57 15.76
CA GLU A 99 28.81 -4.60 16.98
C GLU A 99 28.88 -3.22 17.67
N SER A 100 28.35 -2.17 17.01
CA SER A 100 28.20 -0.83 17.56
C SER A 100 26.88 -0.67 18.33
N THR A 101 26.77 0.38 19.12
CA THR A 101 25.57 0.73 19.90
C THR A 101 24.37 1.15 19.04
N ALA A 102 24.48 1.14 17.70
CA ALA A 102 23.47 1.54 16.77
C ALA A 102 23.00 0.36 15.91
N ASN A 103 21.70 0.13 15.86
CA ASN A 103 21.09 -0.90 15.02
C ASN A 103 20.53 -0.29 13.73
N THR A 104 20.72 -0.99 12.63
CA THR A 104 20.15 -0.61 11.33
C THR A 104 18.89 -1.43 11.07
N PHE A 105 17.83 -0.75 10.66
CA PHE A 105 16.52 -1.33 10.40
C PHE A 105 16.12 -1.04 8.97
N LEU A 106 15.61 -2.06 8.28
CA LEU A 106 14.93 -1.93 7.00
C LEU A 106 13.48 -2.36 7.19
N ILE A 107 12.54 -1.46 6.93
CA ILE A 107 11.11 -1.75 6.95
C ILE A 107 10.53 -1.59 5.56
N ARG A 108 9.61 -2.48 5.20
CA ARG A 108 8.79 -2.38 4.00
C ARG A 108 7.33 -2.15 4.39
N LEU A 109 6.71 -1.17 3.75
CA LEU A 109 5.34 -0.74 4.04
C LEU A 109 4.49 -0.87 2.79
N GLU A 110 3.26 -1.31 2.99
CA GLU A 110 2.24 -1.40 1.94
C GLU A 110 0.88 -0.94 2.48
N PRO A 111 -0.03 -0.45 1.63
CA PRO A 111 -1.40 -0.17 2.03
C PRO A 111 -2.11 -1.43 2.52
N ILE A 112 -3.04 -1.28 3.46
CA ILE A 112 -3.83 -2.41 4.00
C ILE A 112 -4.58 -3.17 2.89
N GLY A 113 -4.94 -2.51 1.80
CA GLY A 113 -5.55 -3.12 0.62
C GLY A 113 -4.68 -4.20 -0.03
N ALA A 114 -3.34 -4.03 -0.03
CA ALA A 114 -2.40 -5.04 -0.52
C ALA A 114 -2.50 -6.34 0.28
N ILE A 115 -2.58 -6.22 1.61
CA ILE A 115 -2.72 -7.37 2.51
C ILE A 115 -4.09 -8.02 2.32
N ASN A 116 -5.14 -7.22 2.20
CA ASN A 116 -6.50 -7.73 2.02
C ASN A 116 -6.64 -8.55 0.74
N THR A 117 -5.97 -8.15 -0.36
CA THR A 117 -5.99 -8.92 -1.61
C THR A 117 -5.36 -10.31 -1.46
N THR A 118 -4.41 -10.49 -0.55
CA THR A 118 -3.82 -11.80 -0.27
C THR A 118 -4.67 -12.66 0.66
N LYS A 119 -5.38 -12.03 1.59
CA LYS A 119 -6.25 -12.72 2.58
C LYS A 119 -7.59 -13.11 1.98
N PHE A 120 -8.22 -12.21 1.22
CA PHE A 120 -9.55 -12.41 0.70
C PHE A 120 -9.52 -12.81 -0.77
N ARG A 121 -10.18 -13.91 -1.08
CA ARG A 121 -10.23 -14.48 -2.43
C ARG A 121 -11.61 -14.28 -3.04
N THR A 122 -11.65 -14.06 -4.36
CA THR A 122 -12.88 -14.01 -5.11
C THR A 122 -13.27 -15.44 -5.48
N GLY A 123 -14.30 -15.98 -4.84
CA GLY A 123 -14.79 -17.35 -5.06
C GLY A 123 -16.20 -17.40 -5.68
N LEU A 124 -16.73 -16.25 -6.06
CA LEU A 124 -18.12 -16.11 -6.52
C LEU A 124 -18.22 -16.23 -8.04
N ARG A 125 -19.44 -16.59 -8.48
CA ARG A 125 -19.87 -16.38 -9.86
C ARG A 125 -20.35 -14.94 -10.02
N TYR A 126 -19.81 -14.26 -11.00
CA TYR A 126 -20.18 -12.91 -11.38
C TYR A 126 -21.18 -12.97 -12.54
N ASP A 127 -22.31 -12.26 -12.41
CA ASP A 127 -23.43 -12.32 -13.34
C ASP A 127 -23.09 -11.63 -14.67
N PRO A 128 -23.31 -12.29 -15.84
CA PRO A 128 -22.99 -11.71 -17.15
C PRO A 128 -23.87 -10.52 -17.54
N SER A 129 -25.00 -10.29 -16.86
CA SER A 129 -25.87 -9.14 -17.12
C SER A 129 -25.43 -7.87 -16.40
N VAL A 130 -24.46 -7.96 -15.50
CA VAL A 130 -23.99 -6.84 -14.68
C VAL A 130 -22.77 -6.19 -15.34
N PRO A 131 -22.69 -4.83 -15.41
CA PRO A 131 -21.53 -4.12 -15.93
C PRO A 131 -20.23 -4.51 -15.22
N LEU A 132 -19.13 -4.56 -15.97
CA LEU A 132 -17.82 -4.92 -15.42
C LEU A 132 -17.36 -3.92 -14.36
N SER A 133 -17.65 -2.62 -14.51
CA SER A 133 -17.39 -1.60 -13.49
C SER A 133 -18.08 -1.90 -12.15
N THR A 134 -19.32 -2.41 -12.20
CA THR A 134 -20.04 -2.81 -10.99
C THR A 134 -19.37 -4.01 -10.31
N HIS A 135 -18.87 -4.97 -11.07
CA HIS A 135 -18.10 -6.09 -10.51
C HIS A 135 -16.83 -5.61 -9.84
N VAL A 136 -16.09 -4.69 -10.48
CA VAL A 136 -14.87 -4.08 -9.90
C VAL A 136 -15.20 -3.37 -8.58
N THR A 137 -16.21 -2.50 -8.56
CA THR A 137 -16.65 -1.81 -7.35
C THR A 137 -17.02 -2.78 -6.22
N ASN A 138 -17.75 -3.85 -6.53
CA ASN A 138 -18.12 -4.86 -5.54
C ASN A 138 -16.90 -5.61 -4.99
N ILE A 139 -15.89 -5.90 -5.82
CA ILE A 139 -14.65 -6.54 -5.39
C ILE A 139 -13.84 -5.59 -4.50
N LEU A 140 -13.73 -4.31 -4.86
CA LEU A 140 -13.06 -3.31 -4.05
C LEU A 140 -13.69 -3.21 -2.65
N LYS A 141 -15.02 -3.14 -2.56
CA LYS A 141 -15.75 -3.08 -1.28
C LYS A 141 -15.65 -4.36 -0.48
N SER A 142 -15.91 -5.50 -1.10
CA SER A 142 -16.05 -6.77 -0.37
C SER A 142 -14.71 -7.41 -0.01
N ASN A 143 -13.71 -7.35 -0.88
CA ASN A 143 -12.45 -8.04 -0.73
C ASN A 143 -11.32 -7.12 -0.26
N ILE A 144 -11.21 -5.91 -0.81
CA ILE A 144 -10.16 -4.95 -0.46
C ILE A 144 -10.57 -4.13 0.76
N LYS A 145 -11.90 -4.00 1.02
CA LYS A 145 -12.48 -3.20 2.10
C LYS A 145 -12.32 -1.69 1.89
N ALA A 146 -12.26 -1.28 0.62
CA ALA A 146 -12.27 0.13 0.28
C ALA A 146 -13.63 0.77 0.60
N THR A 147 -13.60 1.99 1.08
CA THR A 147 -14.79 2.82 1.35
C THR A 147 -15.28 3.51 0.07
N ASP A 148 -16.48 4.07 0.07
CA ASP A 148 -17.06 4.67 -1.14
C ASP A 148 -16.29 5.89 -1.63
N ASP A 149 -15.66 6.65 -0.75
CA ASP A 149 -14.82 7.80 -1.02
C ASP A 149 -13.42 7.44 -1.55
N GLU A 150 -12.99 6.19 -1.36
CA GLU A 150 -11.73 5.66 -1.89
C GLU A 150 -11.90 5.00 -3.28
N ILE A 151 -13.14 4.87 -3.78
CA ILE A 151 -13.44 4.15 -5.01
C ILE A 151 -13.76 5.13 -6.12
N ASP A 152 -12.89 5.20 -7.12
CA ASP A 152 -13.13 5.86 -8.40
C ASP A 152 -13.04 4.84 -9.53
N VAL A 153 -14.19 4.44 -10.05
CA VAL A 153 -14.31 3.44 -11.13
C VAL A 153 -15.18 4.00 -12.24
N GLU A 154 -14.57 4.20 -13.41
CA GLU A 154 -15.28 4.61 -14.62
C GLU A 154 -16.36 3.56 -14.99
N GLU A 155 -17.55 4.04 -15.38
CA GLU A 155 -18.62 3.17 -15.85
C GLU A 155 -18.26 2.49 -17.18
N THR A 156 -18.52 1.19 -17.27
CA THR A 156 -18.29 0.42 -18.48
C THR A 156 -19.53 0.30 -19.34
N ALA A 157 -19.36 0.33 -20.66
CA ALA A 157 -20.44 0.17 -21.63
C ALA A 157 -20.91 -1.28 -21.74
N ASN A 158 -20.05 -2.23 -21.40
CA ASN A 158 -20.32 -3.66 -21.56
C ASN A 158 -20.49 -4.38 -20.22
N SER A 159 -21.21 -5.48 -20.30
CA SER A 159 -21.39 -6.44 -19.21
C SER A 159 -20.74 -7.76 -19.59
N ASP A 160 -20.16 -8.46 -18.64
CA ASP A 160 -19.60 -9.80 -18.82
C ASP A 160 -19.59 -10.55 -17.49
N GLY A 161 -19.69 -11.86 -17.55
CA GLY A 161 -19.67 -12.73 -16.38
C GLY A 161 -18.43 -13.59 -16.32
N PHE A 162 -18.03 -13.94 -15.10
CA PHE A 162 -16.89 -14.82 -14.88
C PHE A 162 -16.98 -15.58 -13.56
N TYR A 163 -16.12 -16.55 -13.38
CA TYR A 163 -15.93 -17.24 -12.11
C TYR A 163 -14.63 -16.77 -11.47
N GLY A 164 -14.70 -16.33 -10.24
CA GLY A 164 -13.54 -15.85 -9.49
C GLY A 164 -12.48 -16.92 -9.22
N ASN A 165 -12.83 -18.20 -9.24
CA ASN A 165 -11.90 -19.34 -9.13
C ASN A 165 -10.86 -19.20 -8.01
N ASN A 166 -11.27 -18.65 -6.88
CA ASN A 166 -10.39 -18.38 -5.74
C ASN A 166 -9.19 -17.46 -6.07
N TRP A 167 -9.40 -16.52 -6.99
CA TRP A 167 -8.37 -15.56 -7.38
C TRP A 167 -8.13 -14.50 -6.31
N PRO A 168 -6.92 -13.93 -6.21
CA PRO A 168 -6.70 -12.66 -5.51
C PRO A 168 -7.60 -11.56 -6.09
N ALA A 169 -8.05 -10.64 -5.25
CA ALA A 169 -8.97 -9.58 -5.66
C ALA A 169 -8.47 -8.79 -6.88
N PHE A 170 -7.22 -8.36 -6.87
CA PHE A 170 -6.63 -7.62 -7.99
C PHE A 170 -6.58 -8.42 -9.29
N LYS A 171 -6.38 -9.74 -9.23
CA LYS A 171 -6.44 -10.58 -10.44
C LYS A 171 -7.84 -10.54 -11.08
N SER A 172 -8.89 -10.53 -10.27
CA SER A 172 -10.27 -10.42 -10.76
C SER A 172 -10.55 -9.02 -11.33
N ILE A 173 -10.06 -7.97 -10.66
CA ILE A 173 -10.14 -6.59 -11.16
C ILE A 173 -9.42 -6.45 -12.51
N TYR A 174 -8.21 -6.97 -12.61
CA TYR A 174 -7.44 -6.98 -13.85
C TYR A 174 -8.16 -7.71 -14.98
N PHE A 175 -8.81 -8.84 -14.67
CA PHE A 175 -9.61 -9.57 -15.63
C PHE A 175 -10.78 -8.72 -16.15
N CYS A 176 -11.48 -8.00 -15.28
CA CYS A 176 -12.53 -7.07 -15.67
C CYS A 176 -11.98 -5.92 -16.51
N ALA A 177 -10.93 -5.25 -16.05
CA ALA A 177 -10.34 -4.09 -16.74
C ALA A 177 -9.92 -4.40 -18.18
N ARG A 178 -9.32 -5.59 -18.42
CA ARG A 178 -8.88 -6.00 -19.77
C ARG A 178 -10.02 -6.28 -20.74
N ARG A 179 -11.25 -6.39 -20.26
CA ARG A 179 -12.47 -6.66 -21.05
C ARG A 179 -13.43 -5.50 -21.06
N SER A 180 -13.15 -4.48 -20.27
CA SER A 180 -13.97 -3.29 -20.17
C SER A 180 -13.88 -2.46 -21.44
N LEU A 181 -15.03 -1.92 -21.84
CA LEU A 181 -15.14 -0.87 -22.85
C LEU A 181 -15.60 0.39 -22.14
N SER A 182 -14.91 1.49 -22.37
CA SER A 182 -15.30 2.80 -21.81
C SER A 182 -16.70 3.17 -22.31
N LYS A 183 -17.52 3.71 -21.40
CA LYS A 183 -18.84 4.25 -21.76
C LYS A 183 -18.74 5.60 -22.46
N SER A 184 -17.67 6.35 -22.19
CA SER A 184 -17.37 7.63 -22.82
C SER A 184 -16.92 7.53 -24.27
N GLY A 185 -16.49 6.33 -24.70
CA GLY A 185 -16.01 6.08 -26.06
C GLY A 185 -14.60 6.62 -26.33
N ASP A 186 -13.89 7.08 -25.33
CA ASP A 186 -12.47 7.44 -25.43
C ASP A 186 -11.63 6.16 -25.40
N GLU A 187 -11.01 5.81 -26.55
CA GLU A 187 -10.06 4.72 -26.68
C GLU A 187 -8.65 5.13 -26.23
#